data_aeb433554547dd3f0ea74071fdf294cd
#
_entry.id   aeb433554547dd3f0ea74071fdf294cd
#
_cell.length_a   1.000
_cell.length_b   1.000
_cell.length_c   1.000
_cell.angle_alpha   90.00
_cell.angle_beta   90.00
_cell.angle_gamma   90.00
#
_symmetry.space_group_name_H-M   'P 1'
#
loop_
_entity.id
_entity.type
_entity.pdbx_description
1 polymer ?
#
loop_
_entity_poly.entity_id
_entity_poly.type
_entity_poly.pdbx_seq_one_letter_code
_entity_poly.pdbx_strand_id
1 'polypeptide(L)'
;YYLNYVAHQVTHHEADAEKNYKEQLKNLGGVSRAGNYHCLQGPVNATYIIDSNVRFVWSDYRRDNYTLTIYSDIDRKTVKLKQNVKDTAITLNRFAQKFEPGKTYYWTITAENTRPCEIFSFSVMPKEEQDKMTMELNKLKLQMDFTGGMREAVTGKFYEAKGFYENARNSYVKAIKLEPESESFKELLDGFDSGILSKQ
;
A
#
# COMPACT_ATOMS: atom_id res chain seq x y z
N TYR A 1 5.57 23.24 -11.64
CA TYR A 1 4.75 23.53 -10.45
C TYR A 1 4.56 22.29 -9.57
N TYR A 2 4.11 21.16 -10.12
CA TYR A 2 3.89 19.91 -9.38
C TYR A 2 5.19 19.29 -8.84
N LEU A 3 6.26 19.28 -9.64
CA LEU A 3 7.57 18.75 -9.22
C LEU A 3 8.17 19.55 -8.07
N ASN A 4 8.10 20.88 -8.12
CA ASN A 4 8.58 21.73 -7.03
C ASN A 4 7.73 21.53 -5.77
N TYR A 5 6.41 21.35 -5.93
CA TYR A 5 5.53 21.03 -4.81
C TYR A 5 5.87 19.67 -4.18
N VAL A 6 6.07 18.63 -4.99
CA VAL A 6 6.42 17.29 -4.49
C VAL A 6 7.83 17.25 -3.91
N ALA A 7 8.82 17.89 -4.56
CA ALA A 7 10.17 18.02 -4.02
C ALA A 7 10.16 18.78 -2.69
N HIS A 8 9.38 19.86 -2.58
CA HIS A 8 9.19 20.62 -1.34
C HIS A 8 8.51 19.77 -0.25
N GLN A 9 7.53 18.95 -0.60
CA GLN A 9 6.89 18.00 0.33
C GLN A 9 7.90 16.96 0.83
N VAL A 10 8.77 16.44 -0.02
CA VAL A 10 9.80 15.45 0.35
C VAL A 10 10.91 16.07 1.20
N THR A 11 11.29 17.34 0.95
CA THR A 11 12.40 18.00 1.65
C THR A 11 11.99 18.80 2.89
N HIS A 12 10.72 19.18 3.02
CA HIS A 12 10.22 19.99 4.15
C HIS A 12 9.32 19.23 5.11
N HIS A 13 9.24 17.91 4.99
CA HIS A 13 8.51 17.08 5.94
C HIS A 13 9.11 17.14 7.37
N GLU A 14 10.37 17.57 7.50
CA GLU A 14 11.08 17.58 8.78
C GLU A 14 10.46 18.53 9.84
N ALA A 15 10.02 19.71 9.45
CA ALA A 15 9.52 20.69 10.42
C ALA A 15 8.03 20.54 10.76
N ASP A 16 7.21 20.18 9.77
CA ASP A 16 5.75 20.08 9.94
C ASP A 16 5.32 18.69 10.41
N ALA A 17 6.04 17.62 10.07
CA ALA A 17 5.76 16.28 10.53
C ALA A 17 6.06 16.12 12.01
N GLU A 18 7.15 16.66 12.52
CA GLU A 18 7.49 16.60 13.95
C GLU A 18 6.47 17.38 14.79
N LYS A 19 5.99 18.50 14.29
CA LYS A 19 4.97 19.31 14.96
C LYS A 19 3.59 18.63 14.95
N ASN A 20 3.19 18.11 13.78
CA ASN A 20 1.93 17.37 13.62
C ASN A 20 1.95 16.04 14.37
N TYR A 21 3.08 15.32 14.40
CA TYR A 21 3.26 14.09 15.16
C TYR A 21 3.18 14.36 16.68
N LYS A 22 3.83 15.43 17.19
CA LYS A 22 3.72 15.83 18.60
C LYS A 22 2.31 16.30 18.96
N GLU A 23 1.57 16.96 18.09
CA GLU A 23 0.18 17.33 18.30
C GLU A 23 -0.75 16.13 18.24
N GLN A 24 -0.53 15.19 17.32
CA GLN A 24 -1.30 13.93 17.25
C GLN A 24 -1.03 13.05 18.47
N LEU A 25 0.22 12.95 18.97
CA LEU A 25 0.53 12.25 20.20
C LEU A 25 -0.13 12.89 21.43
N LYS A 26 -0.28 14.22 21.48
CA LYS A 26 -1.02 14.91 22.56
C LYS A 26 -2.52 14.64 22.49
N ASN A 27 -3.08 14.53 21.28
CA ASN A 27 -4.51 14.22 21.08
C ASN A 27 -4.82 12.73 21.23
N LEU A 28 -3.83 11.83 21.10
CA LEU A 28 -3.93 10.38 21.34
C LEU A 28 -3.78 10.01 22.84
N GLY A 29 -3.60 10.98 23.73
CA GLY A 29 -3.55 10.80 25.19
C GLY A 29 -4.83 10.28 25.85
N GLY A 30 -5.81 9.85 25.10
CA GLY A 30 -7.03 9.17 25.53
C GLY A 30 -7.05 7.72 25.11
N VAL A 31 -6.43 6.87 25.92
CA VAL A 31 -6.70 5.43 26.12
C VAL A 31 -7.56 4.76 25.02
N SER A 32 -6.95 4.29 23.96
CA SER A 32 -7.46 3.12 23.26
C SER A 32 -6.62 1.90 23.65
N ARG A 33 -7.04 1.19 24.69
CA ARG A 33 -6.50 -0.13 25.10
C ARG A 33 -7.00 -1.29 24.21
N ALA A 34 -7.62 -1.01 23.11
CA ALA A 34 -7.84 -1.93 22.02
C ALA A 34 -6.98 -1.44 20.84
N GLY A 35 -5.72 -1.83 20.81
CA GLY A 35 -4.92 -1.68 19.60
C GLY A 35 -5.73 -2.31 18.46
N ASN A 36 -6.09 -1.53 17.47
CA ASN A 36 -6.59 -2.04 16.20
C ASN A 36 -5.43 -2.83 15.58
N TYR A 37 -5.31 -4.09 15.94
CA TYR A 37 -4.41 -5.03 15.26
C TYR A 37 -5.01 -5.25 13.88
N HIS A 38 -4.56 -4.45 12.92
CA HIS A 38 -4.85 -4.74 11.53
C HIS A 38 -4.20 -6.07 11.18
N CYS A 39 -5.03 -7.04 10.90
CA CYS A 39 -4.63 -8.38 10.53
C CYS A 39 -4.00 -8.37 9.13
N LEU A 40 -4.59 -7.63 8.21
CA LEU A 40 -4.16 -7.56 6.82
C LEU A 40 -3.12 -6.44 6.65
N GLN A 41 -2.06 -6.73 5.89
CA GLN A 41 -0.97 -5.80 5.62
C GLN A 41 -0.85 -5.41 4.14
N GLY A 42 -1.16 -6.32 3.25
CA GLY A 42 -1.09 -6.06 1.80
C GLY A 42 -1.81 -7.12 0.97
N PRO A 43 -2.40 -6.73 -0.16
CA PRO A 43 -2.54 -5.39 -0.71
C PRO A 43 -3.34 -4.48 0.22
N VAL A 44 -2.89 -3.23 0.35
CA VAL A 44 -3.56 -2.21 1.19
C VAL A 44 -4.99 -1.99 0.72
N ASN A 45 -5.89 -1.69 1.66
CA ASN A 45 -7.29 -1.48 1.34
C ASN A 45 -7.50 -0.38 0.29
N ALA A 46 -8.40 -0.64 -0.66
CA ALA A 46 -8.75 0.26 -1.77
C ALA A 46 -7.60 0.62 -2.71
N THR A 47 -6.53 -0.21 -2.79
CA THR A 47 -5.42 0.04 -3.72
C THR A 47 -5.75 -0.38 -5.14
N TYR A 48 -5.11 0.29 -6.11
CA TYR A 48 -5.08 -0.17 -7.49
C TYR A 48 -3.91 -1.11 -7.74
N ILE A 49 -4.13 -2.16 -8.54
CA ILE A 49 -3.13 -3.13 -8.98
C ILE A 49 -2.91 -2.98 -10.48
N ILE A 50 -1.64 -2.80 -10.84
CA ILE A 50 -1.18 -2.78 -12.24
C ILE A 50 -0.24 -3.95 -12.54
N ASP A 51 0.46 -4.45 -11.51
CA ASP A 51 1.44 -5.52 -11.64
C ASP A 51 0.80 -6.86 -11.99
N SER A 52 1.59 -7.72 -12.66
CA SER A 52 1.16 -9.09 -12.97
C SER A 52 1.04 -9.97 -11.73
N ASN A 53 1.77 -9.64 -10.67
CA ASN A 53 1.78 -10.38 -9.40
C ASN A 53 1.24 -9.51 -8.27
N VAL A 54 0.33 -10.08 -7.50
CA VAL A 54 -0.26 -9.47 -6.31
C VAL A 54 0.23 -10.24 -5.11
N ARG A 55 0.90 -9.57 -4.18
CA ARG A 55 1.39 -10.19 -2.95
C ARG A 55 0.42 -9.89 -1.80
N PHE A 56 -0.18 -10.93 -1.26
CA PHE A 56 -1.02 -10.88 -0.06
C PHE A 56 -0.14 -11.11 1.16
N VAL A 57 -0.26 -10.27 2.17
CA VAL A 57 0.53 -10.31 3.41
C VAL A 57 -0.39 -10.04 4.59
N TRP A 58 -0.19 -10.76 5.67
CA TRP A 58 -0.95 -10.59 6.91
C TRP A 58 -0.08 -10.82 8.14
N SER A 59 -0.57 -10.42 9.29
CA SER A 59 0.10 -10.60 10.57
C SER A 59 0.10 -12.08 10.98
N ASP A 60 1.20 -12.51 11.60
CA ASP A 60 1.30 -13.84 12.17
C ASP A 60 0.46 -13.94 13.47
N TYR A 61 -0.50 -14.86 13.47
CA TYR A 61 -1.29 -15.21 14.64
C TYR A 61 -0.75 -16.46 15.36
N ARG A 62 0.48 -16.85 15.07
CA ARG A 62 1.11 -18.09 15.57
C ARG A 62 0.24 -19.32 15.27
N ARG A 63 -0.24 -19.42 14.04
CA ARG A 63 -1.04 -20.51 13.51
C ARG A 63 -0.32 -21.14 12.33
N ASP A 64 -0.49 -22.44 12.19
CA ASP A 64 0.18 -23.21 11.14
C ASP A 64 -0.59 -23.19 9.81
N ASN A 65 -1.84 -22.76 9.83
CA ASN A 65 -2.72 -22.80 8.66
C ASN A 65 -3.60 -21.55 8.57
N TYR A 66 -3.52 -20.90 7.44
CA TYR A 66 -4.35 -19.75 7.07
C TYR A 66 -5.18 -20.10 5.84
N THR A 67 -6.35 -19.50 5.72
CA THR A 67 -7.18 -19.58 4.52
C THR A 67 -7.33 -18.17 3.95
N LEU A 68 -6.69 -17.93 2.79
CA LEU A 68 -6.95 -16.76 1.97
C LEU A 68 -8.27 -16.96 1.24
N THR A 69 -9.19 -16.02 1.36
CA THR A 69 -10.43 -16.00 0.59
C THR A 69 -10.54 -14.67 -0.16
N ILE A 70 -10.78 -14.75 -1.47
CA ILE A 70 -10.99 -13.59 -2.35
C ILE A 70 -12.39 -13.68 -2.93
N TYR A 71 -13.13 -12.58 -2.88
CA TYR A 71 -14.49 -12.47 -3.39
C TYR A 71 -14.53 -11.52 -4.58
N SER A 72 -15.45 -11.73 -5.51
CA SER A 72 -15.69 -10.85 -6.65
C SER A 72 -16.79 -9.82 -6.42
N ASP A 73 -17.40 -9.80 -5.23
CA ASP A 73 -18.45 -8.85 -4.86
C ASP A 73 -18.33 -8.45 -3.38
N ILE A 74 -18.83 -7.24 -3.06
CA ILE A 74 -18.80 -6.67 -1.72
C ILE A 74 -19.64 -7.45 -0.70
N ASP A 75 -20.73 -8.07 -1.16
CA ASP A 75 -21.62 -8.87 -0.31
C ASP A 75 -21.03 -10.24 0.03
N ARG A 76 -19.87 -10.59 -0.57
CA ARG A 76 -19.14 -11.85 -0.34
C ARG A 76 -19.95 -13.11 -0.70
N LYS A 77 -20.84 -12.99 -1.66
CA LYS A 77 -21.66 -14.11 -2.13
C LYS A 77 -20.90 -15.00 -3.11
N THR A 78 -19.98 -14.40 -3.88
CA THR A 78 -19.23 -15.07 -4.93
C THR A 78 -17.75 -15.20 -4.56
N VAL A 79 -17.35 -16.39 -4.15
CA VAL A 79 -15.95 -16.73 -3.88
C VAL A 79 -15.22 -16.86 -5.22
N LYS A 80 -14.21 -16.01 -5.45
CA LYS A 80 -13.33 -16.07 -6.61
C LYS A 80 -12.17 -17.04 -6.41
N LEU A 81 -11.60 -17.06 -5.20
CA LEU A 81 -10.50 -17.92 -4.80
C LEU A 81 -10.61 -18.26 -3.32
N LYS A 82 -10.30 -19.51 -2.98
CA LYS A 82 -10.09 -19.95 -1.60
C LYS A 82 -8.87 -20.86 -1.58
N GLN A 83 -7.85 -20.48 -0.80
CA GLN A 83 -6.58 -21.18 -0.79
C GLN A 83 -6.00 -21.28 0.62
N ASN A 84 -5.56 -22.48 0.99
CA ASN A 84 -4.85 -22.71 2.25
C ASN A 84 -3.38 -22.33 2.07
N VAL A 85 -2.84 -21.63 3.05
CA VAL A 85 -1.47 -21.09 3.07
C VAL A 85 -0.86 -21.35 4.44
N LYS A 86 0.37 -21.85 4.48
CA LYS A 86 1.10 -22.11 5.72
C LYS A 86 1.94 -20.92 6.19
N ASP A 87 2.24 -20.02 5.28
CA ASP A 87 3.03 -18.82 5.53
C ASP A 87 2.12 -17.61 5.75
N THR A 88 2.65 -16.50 6.20
CA THR A 88 1.95 -15.22 6.38
C THR A 88 1.92 -14.37 5.11
N ALA A 89 2.34 -14.92 3.99
CA ALA A 89 2.28 -14.27 2.68
C ALA A 89 2.10 -15.26 1.54
N ILE A 90 1.46 -14.80 0.47
CA ILE A 90 1.36 -15.51 -0.80
C ILE A 90 1.37 -14.53 -1.96
N THR A 91 2.03 -14.89 -3.05
CA THR A 91 2.01 -14.13 -4.30
C THR A 91 1.18 -14.85 -5.34
N LEU A 92 0.18 -14.18 -5.88
CA LEU A 92 -0.71 -14.70 -6.90
C LEU A 92 -0.50 -13.96 -8.22
N ASN A 93 -0.39 -14.69 -9.33
CA ASN A 93 -0.39 -14.09 -10.65
C ASN A 93 -1.83 -13.71 -11.05
N ARG A 94 -2.10 -12.43 -11.31
CA ARG A 94 -3.45 -11.91 -11.59
C ARG A 94 -4.08 -12.51 -12.84
N PHE A 95 -3.27 -12.83 -13.84
CA PHE A 95 -3.77 -13.43 -15.08
C PHE A 95 -4.16 -14.89 -14.87
N ALA A 96 -3.35 -15.66 -14.13
CA ALA A 96 -3.69 -17.04 -13.77
C ALA A 96 -4.96 -17.09 -12.92
N GLN A 97 -5.18 -16.13 -12.02
CA GLN A 97 -6.40 -16.01 -11.21
C GLN A 97 -7.55 -15.33 -11.96
N LYS A 98 -7.34 -14.89 -13.20
CA LYS A 98 -8.34 -14.16 -14.00
C LYS A 98 -8.95 -12.98 -13.26
N PHE A 99 -8.11 -12.16 -12.64
CA PHE A 99 -8.53 -10.87 -12.09
C PHE A 99 -8.70 -9.89 -13.26
N GLU A 100 -9.93 -9.47 -13.47
CA GLU A 100 -10.33 -8.72 -14.65
C GLU A 100 -10.06 -7.22 -14.48
N PRO A 101 -9.54 -6.53 -15.51
CA PRO A 101 -9.41 -5.07 -15.49
C PRO A 101 -10.75 -4.37 -15.24
N GLY A 102 -10.72 -3.29 -14.46
CA GLY A 102 -11.90 -2.52 -14.08
C GLY A 102 -12.74 -3.14 -12.96
N LYS A 103 -12.37 -4.32 -12.45
CA LYS A 103 -13.09 -4.95 -11.34
C LYS A 103 -12.39 -4.76 -10.01
N THR A 104 -13.20 -4.66 -8.95
CA THR A 104 -12.79 -4.65 -7.55
C THR A 104 -13.00 -6.05 -6.96
N TYR A 105 -12.02 -6.50 -6.21
CA TYR A 105 -12.01 -7.75 -5.46
C TYR A 105 -11.88 -7.46 -3.97
N TYR A 106 -12.43 -8.34 -3.15
CA TYR A 106 -12.42 -8.23 -1.68
C TYR A 106 -11.73 -9.46 -1.11
N TRP A 107 -10.89 -9.27 -0.12
CA TRP A 107 -10.14 -10.39 0.43
C TRP A 107 -10.03 -10.33 1.94
N THR A 108 -9.89 -11.50 2.54
CA THR A 108 -9.68 -11.68 3.97
C THR A 108 -8.88 -12.94 4.25
N ILE A 109 -8.36 -13.03 5.46
CA ILE A 109 -7.70 -14.20 6.00
C ILE A 109 -8.50 -14.76 7.16
N THR A 110 -8.59 -16.05 7.24
CA THR A 110 -9.10 -16.79 8.40
C THR A 110 -8.02 -17.78 8.85
N ALA A 111 -7.66 -17.78 10.11
CA ALA A 111 -6.87 -18.82 10.72
C ALA A 111 -7.80 -19.79 11.48
N GLU A 112 -7.34 -21.02 11.70
CA GLU A 112 -8.11 -22.03 12.40
C GLU A 112 -8.49 -21.55 13.81
N ASN A 113 -9.76 -21.72 14.19
CA ASN A 113 -10.34 -21.31 15.48
C ASN A 113 -10.23 -19.81 15.79
N THR A 114 -10.12 -18.95 14.77
CA THR A 114 -10.10 -17.50 14.93
C THR A 114 -11.26 -16.84 14.19
N ARG A 115 -11.57 -15.60 14.56
CA ARG A 115 -12.45 -14.76 13.77
C ARG A 115 -11.75 -14.40 12.46
N PRO A 116 -12.47 -14.29 11.32
CA PRO A 116 -11.91 -13.72 10.11
C PRO A 116 -11.30 -12.34 10.37
N CYS A 117 -10.22 -12.05 9.67
CA CYS A 117 -9.70 -10.70 9.63
C CYS A 117 -10.71 -9.73 9.01
N GLU A 118 -10.44 -8.43 9.12
CA GLU A 118 -11.12 -7.40 8.34
C GLU A 118 -11.13 -7.74 6.85
N ILE A 119 -11.87 -7.00 6.07
CA ILE A 119 -11.94 -7.20 4.63
C ILE A 119 -11.30 -6.01 3.96
N PHE A 120 -10.29 -6.28 3.15
CA PHE A 120 -9.66 -5.31 2.29
C PHE A 120 -10.13 -5.49 0.85
N SER A 121 -10.00 -4.44 0.06
CA SER A 121 -10.29 -4.45 -1.36
C SER A 121 -9.09 -4.03 -2.19
N PHE A 122 -9.03 -4.53 -3.41
CA PHE A 122 -8.14 -4.03 -4.45
C PHE A 122 -8.88 -4.00 -5.79
N SER A 123 -8.50 -3.08 -6.66
CA SER A 123 -9.06 -2.95 -7.99
C SER A 123 -7.98 -3.18 -9.04
N VAL A 124 -8.28 -3.94 -10.08
CA VAL A 124 -7.39 -4.06 -11.23
C VAL A 124 -7.64 -2.91 -12.18
N MET A 125 -6.63 -2.08 -12.40
CA MET A 125 -6.78 -0.90 -13.25
C MET A 125 -7.04 -1.28 -14.71
N PRO A 126 -8.01 -0.62 -15.40
CA PRO A 126 -8.22 -0.79 -16.84
C PRO A 126 -6.96 -0.45 -17.65
N LYS A 127 -6.75 -1.16 -18.76
CA LYS A 127 -5.54 -1.01 -19.59
C LYS A 127 -5.33 0.41 -20.07
N GLU A 128 -6.37 1.07 -20.54
CA GLU A 128 -6.30 2.46 -21.01
C GLU A 128 -5.83 3.43 -19.92
N GLU A 129 -6.29 3.23 -18.70
CA GLU A 129 -5.89 4.06 -17.56
C GLU A 129 -4.44 3.76 -17.16
N GLN A 130 -4.01 2.48 -17.22
CA GLN A 130 -2.61 2.11 -17.02
C GLN A 130 -1.69 2.81 -18.02
N ASP A 131 -2.08 2.83 -19.28
CA ASP A 131 -1.30 3.45 -20.36
C ASP A 131 -1.21 4.98 -20.15
N LYS A 132 -2.32 5.65 -19.83
CA LYS A 132 -2.33 7.07 -19.48
C LYS A 132 -1.42 7.38 -18.28
N MET A 133 -1.56 6.61 -17.21
CA MET A 133 -0.73 6.76 -16.01
C MET A 133 0.76 6.55 -16.33
N THR A 134 1.09 5.54 -17.14
CA THR A 134 2.47 5.27 -17.54
C THR A 134 3.06 6.44 -18.34
N MET A 135 2.27 7.02 -19.24
CA MET A 135 2.68 8.22 -20.01
C MET A 135 2.90 9.42 -19.07
N GLU A 136 2.01 9.67 -18.10
CA GLU A 136 2.16 10.73 -17.11
C GLU A 136 3.43 10.52 -16.27
N LEU A 137 3.67 9.30 -15.79
CA LEU A 137 4.87 8.97 -15.01
C LEU A 137 6.15 9.15 -15.83
N ASN A 138 6.16 8.73 -17.08
CA ASN A 138 7.32 8.91 -17.96
C ASN A 138 7.59 10.38 -18.25
N LYS A 139 6.54 11.19 -18.49
CA LYS A 139 6.66 12.64 -18.63
C LYS A 139 7.22 13.28 -17.35
N LEU A 140 6.72 12.86 -16.18
CA LEU A 140 7.24 13.31 -14.90
C LEU A 140 8.72 12.98 -14.75
N LYS A 141 9.13 11.73 -15.05
CA LYS A 141 10.53 11.27 -14.96
C LYS A 141 11.47 12.03 -15.90
N LEU A 142 11.02 12.44 -17.06
CA LEU A 142 11.79 13.24 -18.02
C LEU A 142 12.00 14.69 -17.51
N GLN A 143 11.14 15.19 -16.66
CA GLN A 143 11.22 16.53 -16.08
C GLN A 143 12.02 16.58 -14.76
N MET A 144 12.44 15.41 -14.26
CA MET A 144 13.22 15.32 -13.01
C MET A 144 14.71 15.53 -13.29
N ASP A 145 15.28 16.54 -12.66
CA ASP A 145 16.73 16.79 -12.67
C ASP A 145 17.47 15.98 -11.57
N PHE A 146 16.75 15.23 -10.75
CA PHE A 146 17.31 14.42 -9.68
C PHE A 146 17.37 12.95 -10.06
N THR A 147 18.35 12.26 -9.46
CA THR A 147 18.60 10.83 -9.60
C THR A 147 18.54 10.14 -8.23
N GLY A 148 18.83 8.86 -8.16
CA GLY A 148 18.94 8.14 -6.89
C GLY A 148 17.65 8.06 -6.11
N GLY A 149 17.75 8.16 -4.79
CA GLY A 149 16.64 8.01 -3.86
C GLY A 149 15.56 9.08 -4.04
N MET A 150 15.94 10.32 -4.34
CA MET A 150 14.99 11.40 -4.58
C MET A 150 14.04 11.08 -5.75
N ARG A 151 14.56 10.53 -6.85
CA ARG A 151 13.74 10.13 -8.00
C ARG A 151 12.72 9.06 -7.64
N GLU A 152 13.12 8.09 -6.83
CA GLU A 152 12.22 7.05 -6.33
C GLU A 152 11.20 7.60 -5.35
N ALA A 153 11.58 8.51 -4.44
CA ALA A 153 10.66 9.15 -3.51
C ALA A 153 9.56 9.95 -4.24
N VAL A 154 9.92 10.73 -5.26
CA VAL A 154 8.95 11.46 -6.11
C VAL A 154 8.06 10.49 -6.91
N THR A 155 8.62 9.38 -7.40
CA THR A 155 7.85 8.31 -8.04
C THR A 155 6.84 7.69 -7.06
N GLY A 156 7.25 7.48 -5.81
CA GLY A 156 6.37 7.01 -4.74
C GLY A 156 5.19 7.95 -4.49
N LYS A 157 5.47 9.25 -4.37
CA LYS A 157 4.42 10.28 -4.21
C LYS A 157 3.44 10.32 -5.41
N PHE A 158 3.94 10.13 -6.62
CA PHE A 158 3.07 10.01 -7.80
C PHE A 158 2.12 8.82 -7.68
N TYR A 159 2.62 7.64 -7.31
CA TYR A 159 1.81 6.45 -7.13
C TYR A 159 0.81 6.61 -5.96
N GLU A 160 1.24 7.18 -4.83
CA GLU A 160 0.38 7.45 -3.68
C GLU A 160 -0.81 8.33 -4.07
N ALA A 161 -0.56 9.44 -4.78
CA ALA A 161 -1.59 10.36 -5.24
C ALA A 161 -2.60 9.72 -6.21
N LYS A 162 -2.22 8.64 -6.88
CA LYS A 162 -3.06 7.89 -7.81
C LYS A 162 -3.70 6.64 -7.19
N GLY A 163 -3.47 6.36 -5.89
CA GLY A 163 -4.03 5.20 -5.18
C GLY A 163 -3.32 3.87 -5.44
N PHE A 164 -2.08 3.90 -5.97
CA PHE A 164 -1.25 2.71 -6.16
C PHE A 164 -0.35 2.49 -4.95
N TYR A 165 -0.95 2.16 -3.84
CA TYR A 165 -0.26 2.18 -2.55
C TYR A 165 0.88 1.16 -2.47
N GLU A 166 0.75 -0.01 -3.08
CA GLU A 166 1.85 -0.99 -3.15
C GLU A 166 3.04 -0.47 -3.96
N ASN A 167 2.77 0.15 -5.11
CA ASN A 167 3.81 0.75 -5.95
C ASN A 167 4.46 1.96 -5.26
N ALA A 168 3.67 2.77 -4.54
CA ALA A 168 4.17 3.88 -3.73
C ALA A 168 5.14 3.38 -2.65
N ARG A 169 4.71 2.39 -1.85
CA ARG A 169 5.52 1.79 -0.80
C ARG A 169 6.82 1.20 -1.34
N ASN A 170 6.74 0.46 -2.44
CA ASN A 170 7.91 -0.12 -3.09
C ASN A 170 8.90 0.95 -3.56
N SER A 171 8.42 2.09 -4.07
CA SER A 171 9.26 3.22 -4.47
C SER A 171 9.93 3.88 -3.27
N TYR A 172 9.24 4.06 -2.14
CA TYR A 172 9.84 4.60 -0.91
C TYR A 172 10.90 3.66 -0.33
N VAL A 173 10.62 2.36 -0.28
CA VAL A 173 11.62 1.34 0.14
C VAL A 173 12.85 1.37 -0.77
N LYS A 174 12.66 1.58 -2.08
CA LYS A 174 13.77 1.69 -3.04
C LYS A 174 14.57 2.97 -2.84
N ALA A 175 13.91 4.09 -2.51
CA ALA A 175 14.57 5.35 -2.16
C ALA A 175 15.52 5.15 -0.96
N ILE A 176 15.04 4.52 0.11
CA ILE A 176 15.86 4.20 1.29
C ILE A 176 17.03 3.27 0.95
N LYS A 177 16.81 2.25 0.09
CA LYS A 177 17.91 1.35 -0.33
C LYS A 177 19.01 2.06 -1.11
N LEU A 178 18.65 3.08 -1.88
CA LEU A 178 19.61 3.88 -2.66
C LEU A 178 20.36 4.89 -1.79
N GLU A 179 19.71 5.42 -0.76
CA GLU A 179 20.27 6.41 0.17
C GLU A 179 19.88 6.07 1.61
N PRO A 180 20.53 5.04 2.22
CA PRO A 180 20.13 4.51 3.52
C PRO A 180 20.34 5.46 4.70
N GLU A 181 21.20 6.46 4.53
CA GLU A 181 21.46 7.47 5.57
C GLU A 181 20.43 8.63 5.54
N SER A 182 19.53 8.67 4.53
CA SER A 182 18.52 9.71 4.43
C SER A 182 17.38 9.48 5.43
N GLU A 183 17.34 10.27 6.49
CA GLU A 183 16.24 10.25 7.45
C GLU A 183 14.92 10.68 6.79
N SER A 184 14.94 11.65 5.88
CA SER A 184 13.74 12.11 5.17
C SER A 184 13.02 11.00 4.40
N PHE A 185 13.74 10.02 3.85
CA PHE A 185 13.11 8.89 3.15
C PHE A 185 12.51 7.87 4.11
N LYS A 186 13.12 7.68 5.29
CA LYS A 186 12.58 6.83 6.36
C LYS A 186 11.29 7.44 6.90
N GLU A 187 11.31 8.74 7.23
CA GLU A 187 10.13 9.49 7.68
C GLU A 187 9.00 9.49 6.63
N LEU A 188 9.36 9.59 5.34
CA LEU A 188 8.40 9.51 4.25
C LEU A 188 7.68 8.17 4.21
N LEU A 189 8.40 7.05 4.38
CA LEU A 189 7.82 5.71 4.43
C LEU A 189 6.98 5.52 5.70
N ASP A 190 7.47 5.95 6.84
CA ASP A 190 6.76 5.84 8.12
C ASP A 190 5.46 6.67 8.12
N GLY A 191 5.51 7.87 7.58
CA GLY A 191 4.34 8.73 7.40
C GLY A 191 3.32 8.12 6.43
N PHE A 192 3.78 7.50 5.35
CA PHE A 192 2.93 6.78 4.41
C PHE A 192 2.27 5.57 5.07
N ASP A 193 3.03 4.68 5.71
CA ASP A 193 2.52 3.49 6.38
C ASP A 193 1.51 3.87 7.49
N SER A 194 1.80 4.90 8.29
CA SER A 194 0.89 5.43 9.31
C SER A 194 -0.39 6.03 8.71
N GLY A 195 -0.27 6.81 7.63
CA GLY A 195 -1.40 7.43 6.94
C GLY A 195 -2.32 6.42 6.27
N ILE A 196 -1.79 5.32 5.78
CA ILE A 196 -2.58 4.22 5.21
C ILE A 196 -3.35 3.49 6.31
N LEU A 197 -2.69 3.17 7.44
CA LEU A 197 -3.32 2.50 8.58
C LEU A 197 -4.44 3.33 9.22
N SER A 198 -4.33 4.66 9.19
CA SER A 198 -5.36 5.56 9.73
C SER A 198 -6.61 5.69 8.85
N LYS A 199 -6.55 5.29 7.58
CA LYS A 199 -7.68 5.31 6.63
C LYS A 199 -8.43 3.98 6.55
N GLN A 200 -8.00 3.00 7.30
CA GLN A 200 -8.57 1.65 7.40
C GLN A 200 -9.49 1.52 8.61
#